data_f2c0671c57c3f9d38bd2d04623ca0f12
#
_entry.id   f2c0671c57c3f9d38bd2d04623ca0f12
#
_cell.length_a   1.000
_cell.length_b   1.000
_cell.length_c   1.000
_cell.angle_alpha   90.00
_cell.angle_beta   90.00
_cell.angle_gamma   90.00
#
_symmetry.space_group_name_H-M   'P 1'
#
loop_
_entity.id
_entity.type
_entity.pdbx_description
1 polymer ?
#
loop_
_entity_poly.entity_id
_entity_poly.type
_entity_poly.pdbx_seq_one_letter_code
_entity_poly.pdbx_strand_id
1 'polypeptide(L)'
;MTHLAAHYDAVIVGAGMAGASLGAELAPHLSVLVVEMEAQPGFHATGRSVAFWSESYGGPQVRPLTLASHDFLSRPEADFADRPFLSPRGALHIGGEVQAACGHV
;
A
#
# COMPACT_ATOMS: atom_id res chain seq x y z
N MET A 1 1.69 -8.51 28.60
CA MET A 1 2.99 -9.04 28.14
C MET A 1 2.71 -9.96 26.96
N THR A 2 3.14 -9.60 25.77
CA THR A 2 2.99 -10.45 24.58
C THR A 2 4.03 -11.56 24.68
N HIS A 3 3.59 -12.81 24.86
CA HIS A 3 4.49 -13.96 24.83
C HIS A 3 4.88 -14.23 23.38
N LEU A 4 6.16 -14.06 23.06
CA LEU A 4 6.69 -14.48 21.77
C LEU A 4 6.69 -16.01 21.71
N ALA A 5 6.23 -16.58 20.60
CA ALA A 5 6.35 -18.01 20.35
C ALA A 5 7.83 -18.41 20.15
N ALA A 6 8.13 -19.69 20.39
CA ALA A 6 9.49 -20.20 20.19
C ALA A 6 9.90 -20.29 18.72
N HIS A 7 8.92 -20.37 17.83
CA HIS A 7 9.10 -20.48 16.38
C HIS A 7 8.06 -19.68 15.63
N TYR A 8 8.46 -19.10 14.49
CA TYR A 8 7.60 -18.47 13.48
C TYR A 8 7.98 -19.00 12.11
N ASP A 9 6.99 -19.18 11.24
CA ASP A 9 7.20 -19.62 9.85
C ASP A 9 7.81 -18.48 9.03
N ALA A 10 7.47 -17.22 9.36
CA ALA A 10 8.01 -16.04 8.71
C ALA A 10 8.27 -14.91 9.72
N VAL A 11 9.36 -14.18 9.51
CA VAL A 11 9.68 -12.95 10.23
C VAL A 11 9.78 -11.81 9.23
N ILE A 12 8.95 -10.79 9.41
CA ILE A 12 8.93 -9.59 8.58
C ILE A 12 9.59 -8.45 9.35
N VAL A 13 10.59 -7.83 8.77
CA VAL A 13 11.31 -6.71 9.35
C VAL A 13 10.77 -5.40 8.80
N GLY A 14 10.17 -4.59 9.66
CA GLY A 14 9.53 -3.33 9.33
C GLY A 14 8.01 -3.46 9.13
N ALA A 15 7.25 -2.61 9.83
CA ALA A 15 5.80 -2.52 9.75
C ALA A 15 5.32 -1.30 8.95
N GLY A 16 6.05 -0.96 7.88
CA GLY A 16 5.58 -0.04 6.84
C GLY A 16 4.58 -0.73 5.91
N MET A 17 4.14 -0.02 4.86
CA MET A 17 3.14 -0.53 3.90
C MET A 17 3.49 -1.93 3.37
N ALA A 18 4.74 -2.15 2.95
CA ALA A 18 5.17 -3.43 2.39
C ALA A 18 5.13 -4.57 3.42
N GLY A 19 5.66 -4.33 4.62
CA GLY A 19 5.67 -5.36 5.66
C GLY A 19 4.29 -5.66 6.23
N ALA A 20 3.47 -4.64 6.42
CA ALA A 20 2.10 -4.81 6.90
C ALA A 20 1.23 -5.55 5.90
N SER A 21 1.29 -5.21 4.60
CA SER A 21 0.53 -5.90 3.56
C SER A 21 0.97 -7.35 3.40
N LEU A 22 2.28 -7.62 3.38
CA LEU A 22 2.80 -8.99 3.34
C LEU A 22 2.35 -9.80 4.58
N GLY A 23 2.39 -9.18 5.76
CA GLY A 23 1.92 -9.80 6.99
C GLY A 23 0.44 -10.16 6.95
N ALA A 24 -0.40 -9.27 6.42
CA ALA A 24 -1.83 -9.53 6.26
C ALA A 24 -2.11 -10.70 5.31
N GLU A 25 -1.39 -10.79 4.20
CA GLU A 25 -1.53 -11.90 3.24
C GLU A 25 -1.03 -13.25 3.79
N LEU A 26 0.01 -13.25 4.58
CA LEU A 26 0.60 -14.48 5.11
C LEU A 26 -0.10 -15.00 6.39
N ALA A 27 -0.61 -14.11 7.22
CA ALA A 27 -1.16 -14.47 8.53
C ALA A 27 -2.29 -15.51 8.52
N PRO A 28 -3.17 -15.62 7.50
CA PRO A 28 -4.16 -16.69 7.42
C PRO A 28 -3.56 -18.08 7.22
N HIS A 29 -2.30 -18.18 6.79
CA HIS A 29 -1.67 -19.42 6.36
C HIS A 29 -0.44 -19.81 7.19
N LEU A 30 0.20 -18.84 7.82
CA LEU A 30 1.49 -18.99 8.50
C LEU A 30 1.48 -18.28 9.86
N SER A 31 2.32 -18.75 10.77
CA SER A 31 2.66 -17.99 11.97
C SER A 31 3.68 -16.91 11.60
N VAL A 32 3.25 -15.65 11.68
CA VAL A 32 4.05 -14.49 11.24
C VAL A 32 4.40 -13.61 12.43
N LEU A 33 5.68 -13.24 12.51
CA LEU A 33 6.16 -12.20 13.41
C LEU A 33 6.54 -10.96 12.57
N VAL A 34 5.91 -9.83 12.89
CA VAL A 34 6.33 -8.54 12.35
C VAL A 34 7.11 -7.80 13.43
N VAL A 35 8.34 -7.39 13.11
CA VAL A 35 9.19 -6.61 14.01
C VAL A 35 9.36 -5.21 13.47
N GLU A 36 9.18 -4.21 14.33
CA GLU A 36 9.31 -2.79 13.99
C GLU A 36 10.29 -2.13 14.97
N MET A 37 11.18 -1.30 14.46
CA MET A 37 12.17 -0.59 15.24
C MET A 37 11.56 0.64 15.95
N GLU A 38 10.60 1.27 15.31
CA GLU A 38 9.96 2.47 15.82
C GLU A 38 8.79 2.12 16.76
N ALA A 39 8.44 3.06 17.62
CA ALA A 39 7.30 2.90 18.51
C ALA A 39 5.94 2.88 17.78
N GLN A 40 5.91 3.29 16.51
CA GLN A 40 4.71 3.38 15.70
C GLN A 40 4.97 2.78 14.30
N PRO A 41 4.10 1.85 13.84
CA PRO A 41 4.15 1.35 12.48
C PRO A 41 4.02 2.47 11.44
N GLY A 42 4.70 2.33 10.31
CA GLY A 42 4.63 3.30 9.22
C GLY A 42 5.29 4.64 9.49
N PHE A 43 6.13 4.75 10.49
CA PHE A 43 6.75 6.02 10.92
C PHE A 43 7.57 6.72 9.83
N HIS A 44 8.27 5.97 9.00
CA HIS A 44 9.12 6.53 7.94
C HIS A 44 8.34 6.79 6.64
N ALA A 45 8.75 6.20 5.51
CA ALA A 45 8.22 6.51 4.18
C ALA A 45 6.69 6.37 4.07
N THR A 46 6.11 5.36 4.69
CA THR A 46 4.65 5.13 4.69
C THR A 46 3.89 6.31 5.30
N GLY A 47 4.26 6.73 6.49
CA GLY A 47 3.58 7.82 7.20
C GLY A 47 3.90 9.23 6.67
N ARG A 48 4.86 9.35 5.76
CA ARG A 48 5.26 10.62 5.13
C ARG A 48 4.76 10.75 3.70
N SER A 49 4.10 9.73 3.18
CA SER A 49 3.50 9.73 1.86
C SER A 49 2.23 10.59 1.85
N VAL A 50 1.99 11.31 0.76
CA VAL A 50 0.70 11.96 0.50
C VAL A 50 -0.39 10.95 0.11
N ALA A 51 -0.01 9.68 -0.05
CA ALA A 51 -0.89 8.55 -0.36
C ALA A 51 -1.81 8.84 -1.56
N PHE A 52 -1.24 9.38 -2.63
CA PHE A 52 -1.97 9.71 -3.84
C PHE A 52 -2.01 8.50 -4.79
N TRP A 53 -3.21 8.07 -5.15
CA TRP A 53 -3.41 7.07 -6.19
C TRP A 53 -3.62 7.76 -7.55
N SER A 54 -2.93 7.32 -8.58
CA SER A 54 -3.06 7.83 -9.93
C SER A 54 -2.78 6.74 -10.96
N GLU A 55 -3.67 6.57 -11.93
CA GLU A 55 -3.50 5.61 -13.03
C GLU A 55 -2.27 5.90 -13.89
N SER A 56 -1.90 7.18 -14.01
CA SER A 56 -0.78 7.62 -14.84
C SER A 56 0.58 7.52 -14.14
N TYR A 57 0.59 7.22 -12.83
CA TYR A 57 1.83 7.14 -12.09
C TYR A 57 2.61 5.87 -12.38
N GLY A 58 3.90 6.04 -12.67
CA GLY A 58 4.81 4.95 -12.99
C GLY A 58 4.80 4.57 -14.47
N GLY A 59 5.77 3.74 -14.85
CA GLY A 59 5.91 3.24 -16.22
C GLY A 59 5.00 2.05 -16.52
N PRO A 60 5.16 1.45 -17.71
CA PRO A 60 4.35 0.31 -18.15
C PRO A 60 4.34 -0.90 -17.21
N GLN A 61 5.38 -1.06 -16.41
CA GLN A 61 5.48 -2.15 -15.43
C GLN A 61 4.68 -1.87 -14.16
N VAL A 62 4.53 -0.61 -13.76
CA VAL A 62 3.84 -0.21 -12.52
C VAL A 62 2.35 0.00 -12.74
N ARG A 63 1.94 0.57 -13.87
CA ARG A 63 0.53 0.86 -14.17
C ARG A 63 -0.42 -0.33 -13.99
N PRO A 64 -0.13 -1.55 -14.48
CA PRO A 64 -1.00 -2.69 -14.27
C PRO A 64 -1.24 -3.01 -12.80
N LEU A 65 -0.22 -2.86 -11.94
CA LEU A 65 -0.34 -3.07 -10.49
C LEU A 65 -1.19 -1.98 -9.85
N THR A 66 -0.98 -0.72 -10.26
CA THR A 66 -1.79 0.41 -9.79
C THR A 66 -3.27 0.21 -10.15
N LEU A 67 -3.56 -0.16 -11.40
CA LEU A 67 -4.93 -0.42 -11.85
C LEU A 67 -5.57 -1.61 -11.10
N ALA A 68 -4.81 -2.69 -10.92
CA ALA A 68 -5.30 -3.87 -10.20
C ALA A 68 -5.64 -3.58 -8.72
N SER A 69 -4.97 -2.61 -8.10
CA SER A 69 -5.23 -2.23 -6.70
C SER A 69 -6.46 -1.32 -6.53
N HIS A 70 -7.00 -0.74 -7.61
CA HIS A 70 -8.08 0.24 -7.54
C HIS A 70 -9.33 -0.28 -6.85
N ASP A 71 -9.79 -1.46 -7.23
CA ASP A 71 -11.05 -2.02 -6.70
C ASP A 71 -10.93 -2.32 -5.21
N PHE A 72 -9.80 -2.89 -4.78
CA PHE A 72 -9.52 -3.13 -3.37
C PHE A 72 -9.49 -1.83 -2.56
N LEU A 73 -8.81 -0.79 -3.07
CA LEU A 73 -8.69 0.48 -2.36
C LEU A 73 -10.00 1.29 -2.36
N SER A 74 -10.84 1.12 -3.41
CA SER A 74 -12.13 1.81 -3.51
C SER A 74 -13.24 1.12 -2.75
N ARG A 75 -13.18 -0.21 -2.64
CA ARG A 75 -14.21 -1.05 -2.03
C ARG A 75 -13.54 -2.20 -1.25
N PRO A 76 -12.84 -1.87 -0.15
CA PRO A 76 -12.23 -2.90 0.68
C PRO A 76 -13.29 -3.86 1.22
N GLU A 77 -12.91 -5.09 1.48
CA GLU A 77 -13.76 -6.06 2.17
C GLU A 77 -14.08 -5.58 3.59
N ALA A 78 -15.27 -5.91 4.08
CA ALA A 78 -15.78 -5.37 5.35
C ALA A 78 -14.97 -5.81 6.59
N ASP A 79 -14.28 -6.93 6.51
CA ASP A 79 -13.38 -7.44 7.55
C ASP A 79 -11.99 -6.77 7.52
N PHE A 80 -11.67 -6.11 6.37
CA PHE A 80 -10.41 -5.37 6.21
C PHE A 80 -10.56 -3.90 6.60
N ALA A 81 -11.62 -3.21 6.14
CA ALA A 81 -11.87 -1.81 6.47
C ALA A 81 -13.35 -1.44 6.35
N ASP A 82 -13.80 -0.52 7.21
CA ASP A 82 -15.17 -0.03 7.28
C ASP A 82 -15.49 1.09 6.26
N ARG A 83 -14.48 1.55 5.51
CA ARG A 83 -14.61 2.65 4.56
C ARG A 83 -13.60 2.56 3.42
N PRO A 84 -13.90 3.17 2.26
CA PRO A 84 -12.93 3.30 1.16
C PRO A 84 -11.64 4.02 1.59
N PHE A 85 -10.51 3.60 1.02
CA PHE A 85 -9.24 4.32 1.17
C PHE A 85 -9.10 5.47 0.18
N LEU A 86 -9.82 5.40 -0.96
CA LEU A 86 -9.77 6.43 -2.00
C LEU A 86 -10.92 7.42 -1.83
N SER A 87 -10.58 8.70 -1.90
CA SER A 87 -11.53 9.80 -2.04
C SER A 87 -11.25 10.51 -3.35
N PRO A 88 -12.26 10.75 -4.21
CA PRO A 88 -12.07 11.49 -5.45
C PRO A 88 -11.47 12.88 -5.19
N ARG A 89 -10.40 13.20 -5.90
CA ARG A 89 -9.82 14.54 -5.93
C ARG A 89 -9.20 14.80 -7.29
N GLY A 90 -9.32 16.03 -7.78
CA GLY A 90 -8.72 16.39 -9.04
C GLY A 90 -7.20 16.36 -8.99
N ALA A 91 -6.58 16.13 -10.14
CA ALA A 91 -5.16 16.30 -10.37
C ALA A 91 -4.94 17.19 -11.60
N LEU A 92 -4.03 18.14 -11.47
CA LEU A 92 -3.60 18.98 -12.59
C LEU A 92 -2.22 18.52 -13.03
N HIS A 93 -2.12 18.02 -14.25
CA HIS A 93 -0.86 17.69 -14.90
C HIS A 93 -0.41 18.85 -15.77
N ILE A 94 0.81 19.34 -15.52
CA ILE A 94 1.41 20.42 -16.31
C ILE A 94 2.54 19.81 -17.11
N GLY A 95 2.54 20.02 -18.43
CA GLY A 95 3.58 19.52 -19.34
C GLY A 95 3.68 20.36 -20.59
N GLY A 96 4.77 20.19 -21.36
CA GLY A 96 4.90 20.76 -22.70
C GLY A 96 4.07 19.99 -23.74
N GLU A 97 4.00 20.50 -24.98
CA GLU A 97 3.18 19.92 -26.07
C GLU A 97 3.46 18.42 -26.32
N VAL A 98 4.71 17.99 -26.20
CA VAL A 98 5.08 16.57 -26.37
C VAL A 98 4.53 15.67 -25.27
N GLN A 99 4.38 16.21 -24.06
CA GLN A 99 3.85 15.49 -22.91
C GLN A 99 2.32 15.50 -22.86
N ALA A 100 1.67 16.49 -23.45
CA ALA A 100 0.22 16.57 -23.55
C ALA A 100 -0.37 15.40 -24.38
N ALA A 101 0.37 14.89 -25.35
CA ALA A 101 -0.04 13.74 -26.16
C ALA A 101 -0.07 12.41 -25.38
N CYS A 102 0.59 12.34 -24.21
CA CYS A 102 0.62 11.16 -23.34
C CYS A 102 -0.42 11.22 -22.19
N GLY A 103 -1.12 12.32 -22.06
CA GLY A 103 -1.96 12.66 -20.90
C GLY A 103 -3.46 12.53 -21.11
N HIS A 104 -3.94 11.67 -21.99
CA HIS A 104 -5.35 11.32 -22.03
C HIS A 104 -5.59 10.15 -21.04
N VAL A 105 -6.03 10.52 -19.88
CA VAL A 105 -6.64 9.65 -18.88
C VAL A 105 -8.09 10.08 -18.67
#